data_daed1acd468b1c4633d078f2b1d9b42a
#
_entry.id   daed1acd468b1c4633d078f2b1d9b42a
#
_cell.length_a   1.000
_cell.length_b   1.000
_cell.length_c   1.000
_cell.angle_alpha   90.00
_cell.angle_beta   90.00
_cell.angle_gamma   90.00
#
_symmetry.space_group_name_H-M   'P 1'
#
loop_
_entity.id
_entity.type
_entity.pdbx_description
1 polymer ?
#
loop_
_entity_poly.entity_id
_entity_poly.type
_entity_poly.pdbx_seq_one_letter_code
_entity_poly.pdbx_strand_id
1 'polypeptide(L)' 'MKIEKLTALALEKVDFDRYLLAAAIGKRATAIANGAAPLVDMDAKIDKFTDIALVEIAKGKIVVSNEG' A
#
# COMPACT_ATOMS: atom_id res chain seq x y z
N MET A 1 -0.91 -7.60 12.82
CA MET A 1 0.06 -8.19 11.87
C MET A 1 1.35 -7.40 11.93
N LYS A 2 2.48 -8.08 11.94
CA LYS A 2 3.77 -7.40 11.97
C LYS A 2 4.08 -6.79 10.62
N ILE A 3 4.72 -5.62 10.62
CA ILE A 3 5.03 -4.89 9.41
C ILE A 3 5.91 -5.70 8.44
N GLU A 4 6.77 -6.56 8.99
CA GLU A 4 7.63 -7.42 8.17
C GLU A 4 6.82 -8.38 7.31
N LYS A 5 5.75 -8.95 7.86
CA LYS A 5 4.86 -9.83 7.09
C LYS A 5 4.08 -9.05 6.04
N LEU A 6 3.65 -7.84 6.38
CA LEU A 6 2.95 -6.98 5.43
C LEU A 6 3.85 -6.63 4.25
N THR A 7 5.11 -6.28 4.54
CA THR A 7 6.06 -5.96 3.48
C THR A 7 6.30 -7.18 2.58
N ALA A 8 6.45 -8.36 3.16
CA ALA A 8 6.65 -9.57 2.37
C ALA A 8 5.45 -9.87 1.48
N LEU A 9 4.22 -9.75 2.01
CA LEU A 9 3.01 -9.96 1.22
C LEU A 9 2.89 -8.94 0.10
N ALA A 10 3.18 -7.67 0.40
CA ALA A 10 3.13 -6.63 -0.60
C ALA A 10 4.16 -6.85 -1.71
N LEU A 11 5.36 -7.31 -1.36
CA LEU A 11 6.39 -7.63 -2.34
C LEU A 11 5.95 -8.75 -3.28
N GLU A 12 5.27 -9.77 -2.76
CA GLU A 12 4.71 -10.83 -3.61
C GLU A 12 3.76 -10.27 -4.65
N LYS A 13 2.99 -9.25 -4.32
CA LYS A 13 2.02 -8.65 -5.23
C LYS A 13 2.69 -7.88 -6.38
N VAL A 14 3.95 -7.53 -6.24
CA VAL A 14 4.72 -6.78 -7.25
C VAL A 14 5.92 -7.57 -7.75
N ASP A 15 5.86 -8.89 -7.68
CA ASP A 15 6.93 -9.81 -8.13
C ASP A 15 8.28 -9.46 -7.51
N PHE A 16 8.27 -9.06 -6.24
CA PHE A 16 9.46 -8.70 -5.46
C PHE A 16 10.23 -7.49 -6.03
N ASP A 17 9.56 -6.67 -6.84
CA ASP A 17 10.13 -5.43 -7.34
C ASP A 17 9.96 -4.32 -6.29
N ARG A 18 11.02 -4.05 -5.53
CA ARG A 18 10.99 -3.07 -4.44
C ARG A 18 10.75 -1.65 -4.94
N TYR A 19 11.26 -1.34 -6.12
CA TYR A 19 11.05 -0.02 -6.72
C TYR A 19 9.58 0.18 -7.05
N LEU A 20 8.97 -0.81 -7.68
CA LEU A 20 7.55 -0.76 -8.01
C LEU A 20 6.69 -0.65 -6.75
N LEU A 21 7.04 -1.40 -5.71
CA LEU A 21 6.31 -1.34 -4.44
C LEU A 21 6.40 0.06 -3.82
N ALA A 22 7.59 0.65 -3.79
CA ALA A 22 7.77 1.98 -3.22
C ALA A 22 6.96 3.02 -3.99
N ALA A 23 6.97 2.95 -5.32
CA ALA A 23 6.20 3.85 -6.18
C ALA A 23 4.70 3.70 -5.93
N ALA A 24 4.22 2.46 -5.80
CA ALA A 24 2.81 2.18 -5.55
C ALA A 24 2.37 2.71 -4.18
N ILE A 25 3.18 2.51 -3.16
CA ILE A 25 2.89 3.02 -1.81
C ILE A 25 2.81 4.55 -1.83
N GLY A 26 3.77 5.21 -2.47
CA GLY A 26 3.79 6.66 -2.56
C GLY A 26 2.56 7.21 -3.28
N LYS A 27 2.21 6.60 -4.41
CA LYS A 27 1.05 7.02 -5.19
C LYS A 27 -0.24 6.85 -4.40
N ARG A 28 -0.42 5.72 -3.74
CA ARG A 28 -1.64 5.47 -2.96
C ARG A 28 -1.70 6.33 -1.71
N ALA A 29 -0.56 6.52 -1.02
CA ALA A 29 -0.48 7.40 0.14
C ALA A 29 -0.90 8.83 -0.21
N THR A 30 -0.46 9.33 -1.37
CA THR A 30 -0.86 10.64 -1.86
C THR A 30 -2.37 10.71 -2.10
N ALA A 31 -2.95 9.67 -2.69
CA ALA A 31 -4.40 9.62 -2.90
C ALA A 31 -5.16 9.67 -1.57
N ILE A 32 -4.71 8.93 -0.56
CA ILE A 32 -5.35 8.93 0.77
C ILE A 32 -5.20 10.31 1.41
N ALA A 33 -4.04 10.94 1.28
CA ALA A 33 -3.82 12.29 1.80
C ALA A 33 -4.76 13.30 1.14
N ASN A 34 -5.16 13.04 -0.10
CA ASN A 34 -6.09 13.91 -0.85
C ASN A 34 -7.55 13.52 -0.67
N GLY A 35 -7.85 12.65 0.29
CA GLY A 35 -9.22 12.35 0.68
C GLY A 35 -9.77 10.99 0.25
N ALA A 36 -8.95 10.15 -0.40
CA ALA A 36 -9.42 8.81 -0.76
C ALA A 36 -9.63 7.98 0.52
N ALA A 37 -10.75 7.26 0.58
CA ALA A 37 -11.06 6.44 1.74
C ALA A 37 -10.18 5.19 1.77
N PRO A 38 -9.64 4.81 2.93
CA PRO A 38 -8.93 3.54 3.06
C PRO A 38 -9.83 2.35 2.70
N LEU A 39 -9.26 1.38 2.01
CA LEU A 39 -9.94 0.16 1.60
C LEU A 39 -9.78 -0.97 2.62
N VAL A 40 -9.14 -0.68 3.74
CA VAL A 40 -8.91 -1.61 4.84
C VAL A 40 -9.41 -0.97 6.13
N ASP A 41 -9.48 -1.76 7.20
CA ASP A 41 -9.98 -1.28 8.49
C ASP A 41 -8.89 -0.50 9.22
N MET A 42 -8.57 0.67 8.66
CA MET A 42 -7.60 1.61 9.23
C MET A 42 -8.13 3.02 9.06
N ASP A 43 -7.68 3.92 9.92
CA ASP A 43 -8.19 5.29 9.96
C ASP A 43 -7.09 6.26 9.52
N ALA A 44 -7.35 6.99 8.43
CA ALA A 44 -6.40 7.96 7.89
C ALA A 44 -6.10 9.12 8.86
N LYS A 45 -6.91 9.30 9.88
CA LYS A 45 -6.66 10.32 10.91
C LYS A 45 -5.66 9.84 11.97
N ILE A 46 -5.49 8.53 12.10
CA ILE A 46 -4.68 7.92 13.15
C ILE A 46 -3.46 7.23 12.55
N ASP A 47 -3.68 6.47 11.48
CA ASP A 47 -2.63 5.67 10.86
C ASP A 47 -1.90 6.47 9.78
N LYS A 48 -0.63 6.16 9.56
CA LYS A 48 0.14 6.81 8.51
C LYS A 48 -0.37 6.39 7.14
N PHE A 49 -0.43 7.33 6.21
CA PHE A 49 -0.90 7.05 4.85
C PHE A 49 -0.08 5.94 4.18
N THR A 50 1.23 5.93 4.40
CA THR A 50 2.10 4.90 3.84
C THR A 50 1.81 3.52 4.43
N ASP A 51 1.49 3.44 5.72
CA ASP A 51 1.13 2.18 6.37
C ASP A 51 -0.18 1.65 5.82
N ILE A 52 -1.17 2.53 5.64
CA ILE A 52 -2.47 2.16 5.06
C ILE A 52 -2.26 1.63 3.64
N ALA A 53 -1.47 2.34 2.83
CA ALA A 53 -1.19 1.94 1.46
C ALA A 53 -0.51 0.55 1.41
N LEU A 54 0.44 0.31 2.30
CA LEU A 54 1.12 -0.97 2.38
C LEU A 54 0.14 -2.11 2.70
N VAL A 55 -0.74 -1.91 3.65
CA VAL A 55 -1.74 -2.92 4.03
C VAL A 55 -2.70 -3.18 2.87
N GLU A 56 -3.13 -2.13 2.18
CA GLU A 56 -4.02 -2.27 1.02
C GLU A 56 -3.38 -3.12 -0.08
N ILE A 57 -2.11 -2.87 -0.37
CA ILE A 57 -1.38 -3.63 -1.38
C ILE A 57 -1.19 -5.08 -0.93
N ALA A 58 -0.77 -5.29 0.32
CA ALA A 58 -0.54 -6.61 0.88
C ALA A 58 -1.78 -7.48 0.85
N LYS A 59 -2.95 -6.88 1.08
CA LYS A 59 -4.23 -7.59 1.08
C LYS A 59 -4.88 -7.69 -0.30
N GLY A 60 -4.22 -7.19 -1.34
CA GLY A 60 -4.73 -7.25 -2.71
C GLY A 60 -5.91 -6.34 -2.96
N LYS A 61 -6.10 -5.30 -2.14
CA LYS A 61 -7.18 -4.32 -2.33
C LYS A 61 -6.88 -3.35 -3.46
N ILE A 62 -5.61 -3.24 -3.82
CA ILE A 62 -5.12 -2.37 -4.89
C ILE A 62 -4.28 -3.23 -5.82
N VAL A 63 -4.55 -3.12 -7.11
CA VAL A 63 -3.75 -3.80 -8.13
C VAL A 63 -2.60 -2.87 -8.52
N VAL A 64 -1.37 -3.38 -8.42
CA VAL A 64 -0.18 -2.63 -8.82
C VAL A 64 0.21 -3.08 -10.22
N SER A 65 0.38 -2.11 -11.11
CA SER A 65 0.71 -2.36 -12.51
C SER A 65 2.10 -1.83 -12.85
N ASN A 66 2.81 -2.58 -13.70
CA ASN A 66 4.09 -2.15 -14.27
C ASN A 66 3.93 -1.09 -15.34
N GLU A 67 2.73 -0.90 -15.83
CA GLU A 67 2.50 0.07 -16.90
C GLU A 67 2.59 1.46 -16.32
N GLY A 68 3.59 2.17 -16.75
CA GLY A 68 3.96 3.48 -16.26
C GLY A 68 2.94 4.56 -16.43
#